data_aacbec18fe713c2dd7f1ac8f53aeb220
#
_entry.id   aacbec18fe713c2dd7f1ac8f53aeb220
#
_cell.length_a   1.000
_cell.length_b   1.000
_cell.length_c   1.000
_cell.angle_alpha   90.00
_cell.angle_beta   90.00
_cell.angle_gamma   90.00
#
_symmetry.space_group_name_H-M   'P 1'
#
loop_
_entity.id
_entity.type
_entity.pdbx_description
1 polymer ?
#
loop_
_entity_poly.entity_id
_entity_poly.type
_entity_poly.pdbx_seq_one_letter_code
_entity_poly.pdbx_strand_id
1 'polypeptide(L)'
;LQKGVALSHQAVFNQLDSYGKALGLNESDVVVSWLPLYHDMGLIAGFLMPILSGVHLVLMSPFDWVRAPYKLMQSVSKYRGTFSWLPNFSYNFCAQKIRDRHIEGVDLSSWRAVINCSEPVRWESHVAFYEKFKAYGLKMEALQASYAMAENVFGVTQSQLGNVPVVVELDREAFMSERVAKNPMDGRPVMKMMSSGRPLENVKVKVLDENGSEVADRVIGEIALQSDCMLTGYYHRDDLTQKAFRDGWYLTGDFGFVQ
;
A
#
# COMPACT_ATOMS: atom_id res chain seq x y z
N LEU A 1 12.25 -8.49 16.19
CA LEU A 1 11.50 -9.69 16.65
C LEU A 1 10.13 -9.67 16.00
N GLN A 2 9.74 -10.79 15.36
CA GLN A 2 8.40 -10.95 14.81
C GLN A 2 7.37 -10.91 15.97
N LYS A 3 6.27 -10.17 15.75
CA LYS A 3 5.15 -10.06 16.67
C LYS A 3 3.92 -10.72 16.04
N GLY A 4 3.26 -11.60 16.75
CA GLY A 4 1.96 -12.12 16.35
C GLY A 4 0.89 -11.06 16.60
N VAL A 5 0.16 -10.66 15.58
CA VAL A 5 -0.94 -9.69 15.69
C VAL A 5 -2.25 -10.45 15.83
N ALA A 6 -2.93 -10.30 16.97
CA ALA A 6 -4.22 -10.91 17.20
C ALA A 6 -5.33 -9.96 16.69
N LEU A 7 -6.17 -10.50 15.80
CA LEU A 7 -7.26 -9.74 15.17
C LEU A 7 -8.60 -10.40 15.48
N SER A 8 -9.63 -9.62 15.73
CA SER A 8 -11.00 -10.14 15.82
C SER A 8 -11.58 -10.33 14.41
N HIS A 9 -12.52 -11.26 14.27
CA HIS A 9 -13.27 -11.40 13.01
C HIS A 9 -13.99 -10.10 12.65
N GLN A 10 -14.52 -9.37 13.65
CA GLN A 10 -15.21 -8.10 13.40
C GLN A 10 -14.27 -7.05 12.81
N ALA A 11 -13.03 -6.91 13.33
CA ALA A 11 -12.03 -6.01 12.77
C ALA A 11 -11.70 -6.34 11.31
N VAL A 12 -11.59 -7.66 10.99
CA VAL A 12 -11.39 -8.11 9.60
C VAL A 12 -12.58 -7.69 8.72
N PHE A 13 -13.83 -7.94 9.14
CA PHE A 13 -15.00 -7.54 8.34
C PHE A 13 -15.10 -6.02 8.17
N ASN A 14 -14.82 -5.24 9.21
CA ASN A 14 -14.80 -3.77 9.13
C ASN A 14 -13.76 -3.30 8.09
N GLN A 15 -12.57 -3.92 8.10
CA GLN A 15 -11.52 -3.62 7.12
C GLN A 15 -11.96 -3.96 5.69
N LEU A 16 -12.56 -5.13 5.47
CA LEU A 16 -12.99 -5.54 4.14
C LEU A 16 -14.08 -4.61 3.58
N ASP A 17 -15.01 -4.18 4.42
CA ASP A 17 -16.06 -3.22 4.04
C ASP A 17 -15.45 -1.85 3.69
N SER A 18 -14.70 -1.27 4.60
CA SER A 18 -14.12 0.07 4.43
C SER A 18 -13.12 0.12 3.25
N TYR A 19 -12.22 -0.87 3.15
CA TYR A 19 -11.25 -0.92 2.08
C TYR A 19 -11.88 -1.25 0.73
N GLY A 20 -12.85 -2.18 0.70
CA GLY A 20 -13.63 -2.50 -0.50
C GLY A 20 -14.36 -1.28 -1.06
N LYS A 21 -14.96 -0.44 -0.19
CA LYS A 21 -15.57 0.84 -0.59
C LYS A 21 -14.53 1.82 -1.17
N ALA A 22 -13.38 1.98 -0.52
CA ALA A 22 -12.32 2.86 -1.00
C ALA A 22 -11.80 2.45 -2.39
N LEU A 23 -11.81 1.15 -2.70
CA LEU A 23 -11.44 0.60 -4.00
C LEU A 23 -12.59 0.61 -5.01
N GLY A 24 -13.84 0.86 -4.58
CA GLY A 24 -15.02 0.62 -5.42
C GLY A 24 -15.05 -0.81 -5.95
N LEU A 25 -14.71 -1.76 -5.06
CA LEU A 25 -14.66 -3.20 -5.39
C LEU A 25 -16.06 -3.72 -5.71
N ASN A 26 -16.19 -4.53 -6.76
CA ASN A 26 -17.46 -5.09 -7.19
C ASN A 26 -17.28 -6.47 -7.82
N GLU A 27 -18.37 -7.20 -8.05
CA GLU A 27 -18.38 -8.58 -8.53
C GLU A 27 -17.72 -8.79 -9.92
N SER A 28 -17.59 -7.73 -10.72
CA SER A 28 -16.91 -7.81 -12.03
C SER A 28 -15.40 -7.72 -11.93
N ASP A 29 -14.86 -7.42 -10.74
CA ASP A 29 -13.43 -7.32 -10.53
C ASP A 29 -12.75 -8.69 -10.47
N VAL A 30 -11.47 -8.69 -10.78
CA VAL A 30 -10.60 -9.87 -10.71
C VAL A 30 -9.31 -9.50 -9.99
N VAL A 31 -9.07 -10.14 -8.86
CA VAL A 31 -7.82 -9.98 -8.11
C VAL A 31 -6.81 -11.00 -8.61
N VAL A 32 -5.62 -10.54 -8.99
CA VAL A 32 -4.49 -11.41 -9.36
C VAL A 32 -3.38 -11.22 -8.33
N SER A 33 -3.03 -12.27 -7.59
CA SER A 33 -2.07 -12.21 -6.49
C SER A 33 -1.04 -13.34 -6.53
N TRP A 34 0.20 -13.00 -6.21
CA TRP A 34 1.29 -13.95 -5.96
C TRP A 34 1.80 -13.86 -4.51
N LEU A 35 1.20 -13.00 -3.71
CA LEU A 35 1.67 -12.68 -2.36
C LEU A 35 1.53 -13.87 -1.41
N PRO A 36 2.51 -14.07 -0.51
CA PRO A 36 2.43 -15.14 0.48
C PRO A 36 1.34 -14.86 1.52
N LEU A 37 0.57 -15.90 1.90
CA LEU A 37 -0.55 -15.76 2.83
C LEU A 37 -0.12 -15.62 4.31
N TYR A 38 1.16 -15.70 4.62
CA TYR A 38 1.67 -15.41 5.97
C TYR A 38 1.97 -13.90 6.17
N HIS A 39 1.74 -13.08 5.16
CA HIS A 39 1.84 -11.63 5.20
C HIS A 39 0.44 -11.01 5.05
N ASP A 40 0.15 -9.94 5.80
CA ASP A 40 -1.16 -9.26 5.80
C ASP A 40 -1.64 -8.85 4.40
N MET A 41 -0.77 -8.27 3.58
CA MET A 41 -1.09 -7.89 2.21
C MET A 41 -1.57 -9.08 1.36
N GLY A 42 -0.92 -10.25 1.51
CA GLY A 42 -1.33 -11.48 0.82
C GLY A 42 -2.59 -12.08 1.42
N LEU A 43 -2.67 -12.17 2.76
CA LEU A 43 -3.79 -12.78 3.46
C LEU A 43 -5.07 -11.95 3.33
N ILE A 44 -4.98 -10.66 3.60
CA ILE A 44 -6.17 -9.79 3.67
C ILE A 44 -6.56 -9.31 2.26
N ALA A 45 -5.72 -8.53 1.60
CA ALA A 45 -6.06 -7.94 0.30
C ALA A 45 -6.01 -8.95 -0.85
N GLY A 46 -5.01 -9.85 -0.84
CA GLY A 46 -4.80 -10.84 -1.90
C GLY A 46 -5.64 -12.11 -1.79
N PHE A 47 -6.30 -12.37 -0.65
CA PHE A 47 -7.01 -13.63 -0.44
C PHE A 47 -8.38 -13.44 0.25
N LEU A 48 -8.44 -12.99 1.50
CA LEU A 48 -9.72 -12.90 2.24
C LEU A 48 -10.69 -11.92 1.60
N MET A 49 -10.20 -10.75 1.18
CA MET A 49 -11.04 -9.71 0.58
C MET A 49 -11.77 -10.22 -0.68
N PRO A 50 -11.09 -10.75 -1.72
CA PRO A 50 -11.81 -11.23 -2.90
C PRO A 50 -12.75 -12.39 -2.59
N ILE A 51 -12.37 -13.34 -1.73
CA ILE A 51 -13.23 -14.49 -1.40
C ILE A 51 -14.50 -14.05 -0.68
N LEU A 52 -14.37 -13.20 0.36
CA LEU A 52 -15.50 -12.78 1.18
C LEU A 52 -16.39 -11.74 0.48
N SER A 53 -15.85 -11.05 -0.53
CA SER A 53 -16.59 -10.10 -1.38
C SER A 53 -17.17 -10.74 -2.65
N GLY A 54 -17.00 -12.04 -2.87
CA GLY A 54 -17.49 -12.73 -4.07
C GLY A 54 -16.75 -12.33 -5.37
N VAL A 55 -15.53 -11.81 -5.25
CA VAL A 55 -14.71 -11.36 -6.38
C VAL A 55 -13.81 -12.49 -6.87
N HIS A 56 -13.66 -12.60 -8.19
CA HIS A 56 -12.81 -13.63 -8.80
C HIS A 56 -11.34 -13.47 -8.35
N LEU A 57 -10.76 -14.58 -7.91
CA LEU A 57 -9.38 -14.62 -7.42
C LEU A 57 -8.50 -15.55 -8.26
N VAL A 58 -7.40 -15.02 -8.74
CA VAL A 58 -6.33 -15.76 -9.44
C VAL A 58 -5.08 -15.75 -8.57
N LEU A 59 -4.72 -16.91 -8.02
CA LEU A 59 -3.54 -17.07 -7.19
C LEU A 59 -2.40 -17.76 -7.94
N MET A 60 -1.19 -17.32 -7.67
CA MET A 60 0.02 -18.03 -8.07
C MET A 60 0.99 -18.17 -6.90
N SER A 61 1.85 -19.17 -6.94
CA SER A 61 2.87 -19.37 -5.91
C SER A 61 3.89 -18.22 -5.91
N PRO A 62 4.29 -17.68 -4.74
CA PRO A 62 5.39 -16.72 -4.65
C PRO A 62 6.69 -17.24 -5.29
N PHE A 63 6.98 -18.53 -5.14
CA PHE A 63 8.17 -19.16 -5.73
C PHE A 63 8.12 -19.19 -7.26
N ASP A 64 6.94 -19.44 -7.83
CA ASP A 64 6.75 -19.40 -9.28
C ASP A 64 6.86 -17.99 -9.82
N TRP A 65 6.34 -17.00 -9.09
CA TRP A 65 6.47 -15.61 -9.49
C TRP A 65 7.93 -15.14 -9.47
N VAL A 66 8.71 -15.47 -8.43
CA VAL A 66 10.13 -15.09 -8.36
C VAL A 66 10.92 -15.68 -9.54
N ARG A 67 10.62 -16.91 -9.94
CA ARG A 67 11.28 -17.57 -11.09
C ARG A 67 10.83 -17.01 -12.44
N ALA A 68 9.56 -16.61 -12.53
CA ALA A 68 8.92 -16.20 -13.77
C ALA A 68 7.94 -15.05 -13.55
N PRO A 69 8.42 -13.82 -13.22
CA PRO A 69 7.56 -12.69 -12.86
C PRO A 69 6.60 -12.27 -14.00
N TYR A 70 6.92 -12.60 -15.25
CA TYR A 70 6.05 -12.38 -16.39
C TYR A 70 4.72 -13.12 -16.31
N LYS A 71 4.60 -14.19 -15.52
CA LYS A 71 3.35 -14.90 -15.28
C LYS A 71 2.27 -14.02 -14.66
N LEU A 72 2.66 -13.01 -13.85
CA LEU A 72 1.71 -12.02 -13.34
C LEU A 72 1.05 -11.27 -14.50
N MET A 73 1.85 -10.75 -15.44
CA MET A 73 1.36 -10.00 -16.60
C MET A 73 0.47 -10.88 -17.50
N GLN A 74 0.88 -12.12 -17.73
CA GLN A 74 0.10 -13.10 -18.51
C GLN A 74 -1.22 -13.43 -17.80
N SER A 75 -1.22 -13.58 -16.47
CA SER A 75 -2.46 -13.86 -15.71
C SER A 75 -3.40 -12.66 -15.73
N VAL A 76 -2.90 -11.45 -15.57
CA VAL A 76 -3.70 -10.22 -15.68
C VAL A 76 -4.36 -10.14 -17.08
N SER A 77 -3.58 -10.34 -18.13
CA SER A 77 -4.10 -10.34 -19.50
C SER A 77 -5.15 -11.43 -19.72
N LYS A 78 -4.82 -12.68 -19.33
CA LYS A 78 -5.67 -13.85 -19.55
C LYS A 78 -7.02 -13.77 -18.83
N TYR A 79 -7.00 -13.35 -17.56
CA TYR A 79 -8.18 -13.33 -16.70
C TYR A 79 -8.81 -11.95 -16.59
N ARG A 80 -8.32 -10.95 -17.34
CA ARG A 80 -8.76 -9.56 -17.27
C ARG A 80 -8.65 -8.99 -15.85
N GLY A 81 -7.51 -9.27 -15.19
CA GLY A 81 -7.24 -8.84 -13.82
C GLY A 81 -7.40 -7.33 -13.63
N THR A 82 -8.08 -6.93 -12.58
CA THR A 82 -8.38 -5.51 -12.29
C THR A 82 -7.59 -4.98 -11.11
N PHE A 83 -7.23 -5.83 -10.16
CA PHE A 83 -6.48 -5.46 -8.96
C PHE A 83 -5.29 -6.38 -8.70
N SER A 84 -4.18 -5.77 -8.28
CA SER A 84 -3.02 -6.47 -7.73
C SER A 84 -2.36 -5.60 -6.66
N TRP A 85 -1.84 -6.21 -5.60
CA TRP A 85 -1.00 -5.55 -4.59
C TRP A 85 0.43 -6.01 -4.76
N LEU A 86 1.35 -5.08 -4.76
CA LEU A 86 2.77 -5.36 -4.98
C LEU A 86 3.62 -4.54 -3.99
N PRO A 87 4.60 -5.14 -3.30
CA PRO A 87 5.60 -4.36 -2.58
C PRO A 87 6.51 -3.60 -3.57
N ASN A 88 7.10 -2.51 -3.12
CA ASN A 88 7.86 -1.60 -3.99
C ASN A 88 8.98 -2.27 -4.79
N PHE A 89 9.68 -3.26 -4.19
CA PHE A 89 10.73 -3.97 -4.91
C PHE A 89 10.22 -4.69 -6.17
N SER A 90 8.96 -5.16 -6.14
CA SER A 90 8.36 -5.91 -7.24
C SER A 90 8.21 -5.08 -8.51
N TYR A 91 8.01 -3.79 -8.39
CA TYR A 91 7.95 -2.86 -9.53
C TYR A 91 9.27 -2.87 -10.28
N ASN A 92 10.37 -2.66 -9.57
CA ASN A 92 11.72 -2.69 -10.17
C ASN A 92 12.08 -4.09 -10.68
N PHE A 93 11.74 -5.13 -9.91
CA PHE A 93 12.02 -6.51 -10.28
C PHE A 93 11.31 -6.90 -11.58
N CYS A 94 10.03 -6.59 -11.73
CA CYS A 94 9.28 -6.84 -12.96
C CYS A 94 9.85 -6.02 -14.13
N ALA A 95 10.11 -4.73 -13.95
CA ALA A 95 10.65 -3.87 -15.00
C ALA A 95 12.01 -4.37 -15.53
N GLN A 96 12.87 -4.89 -14.66
CA GLN A 96 14.22 -5.35 -15.02
C GLN A 96 14.26 -6.80 -15.53
N LYS A 97 13.44 -7.70 -14.97
CA LYS A 97 13.54 -9.15 -15.26
C LYS A 97 12.63 -9.61 -16.39
N ILE A 98 11.52 -8.92 -16.64
CA ILE A 98 10.58 -9.33 -17.70
C ILE A 98 11.11 -8.86 -19.06
N ARG A 99 11.35 -9.82 -19.96
CA ARG A 99 11.73 -9.55 -21.34
C ARG A 99 10.50 -9.52 -22.22
N ASP A 100 10.50 -8.69 -23.26
CA ASP A 100 9.35 -8.49 -24.17
C ASP A 100 8.83 -9.78 -24.78
N ARG A 101 9.74 -10.70 -25.16
CA ARG A 101 9.36 -12.04 -25.67
C ARG A 101 8.48 -12.87 -24.72
N HIS A 102 8.48 -12.57 -23.41
CA HIS A 102 7.66 -13.28 -22.42
C HIS A 102 6.24 -12.73 -22.30
N ILE A 103 6.01 -11.53 -22.81
CA ILE A 103 4.76 -10.78 -22.69
C ILE A 103 4.24 -10.30 -24.04
N GLU A 104 4.68 -10.93 -25.13
CA GLU A 104 4.14 -10.68 -26.46
C GLU A 104 2.63 -10.98 -26.48
N GLY A 105 1.82 -10.03 -26.98
CA GLY A 105 0.37 -10.13 -27.00
C GLY A 105 -0.34 -9.96 -25.65
N VAL A 106 0.39 -9.62 -24.56
CA VAL A 106 -0.21 -9.29 -23.26
C VAL A 106 -0.93 -7.95 -23.34
N ASP A 107 -2.13 -7.88 -22.74
CA ASP A 107 -2.92 -6.66 -22.56
C ASP A 107 -3.17 -6.40 -21.07
N LEU A 108 -2.63 -5.31 -20.55
CA LEU A 108 -2.75 -4.88 -19.15
C LEU A 108 -3.79 -3.77 -18.96
N SER A 109 -4.55 -3.43 -19.98
CA SER A 109 -5.54 -2.34 -19.96
C SER A 109 -6.68 -2.57 -18.97
N SER A 110 -6.87 -3.80 -18.52
CA SER A 110 -7.88 -4.16 -17.52
C SER A 110 -7.49 -3.75 -16.09
N TRP A 111 -6.22 -3.52 -15.79
CA TRP A 111 -5.80 -3.12 -14.46
C TRP A 111 -6.41 -1.77 -14.07
N ARG A 112 -7.29 -1.79 -13.07
CA ARG A 112 -7.85 -0.61 -12.42
C ARG A 112 -6.88 -0.05 -11.39
N ALA A 113 -6.23 -0.96 -10.64
CA ALA A 113 -5.18 -0.58 -9.71
C ALA A 113 -4.12 -1.66 -9.50
N VAL A 114 -2.87 -1.23 -9.55
CA VAL A 114 -1.69 -1.93 -9.05
C VAL A 114 -1.22 -1.14 -7.84
N ILE A 115 -1.43 -1.68 -6.64
CA ILE A 115 -1.29 -0.94 -5.39
C ILE A 115 0.05 -1.27 -4.74
N ASN A 116 0.88 -0.24 -4.57
CA ASN A 116 2.17 -0.33 -3.90
C ASN A 116 2.00 -0.04 -2.40
N CYS A 117 2.39 -1.00 -1.55
CA CYS A 117 2.31 -0.86 -0.10
C CYS A 117 3.30 -1.77 0.63
N SER A 118 3.32 -1.70 1.96
CA SER A 118 4.14 -2.50 2.88
C SER A 118 5.65 -2.24 2.82
N GLU A 119 6.09 -1.31 1.98
CA GLU A 119 7.45 -0.78 1.89
C GLU A 119 7.39 0.72 1.60
N PRO A 120 8.48 1.49 1.83
CA PRO A 120 8.53 2.88 1.37
C PRO A 120 8.28 2.98 -0.14
N VAL A 121 7.18 3.60 -0.51
CA VAL A 121 6.77 3.76 -1.91
C VAL A 121 7.69 4.78 -2.59
N ARG A 122 8.30 4.39 -3.71
CA ARG A 122 9.22 5.24 -4.48
C ARG A 122 8.63 5.58 -5.84
N TRP A 123 8.58 6.86 -6.16
CA TRP A 123 8.11 7.34 -7.44
C TRP A 123 8.89 6.76 -8.62
N GLU A 124 10.21 6.65 -8.48
CA GLU A 124 11.09 6.11 -9.51
C GLU A 124 10.75 4.65 -9.86
N SER A 125 10.28 3.87 -8.88
CA SER A 125 9.83 2.48 -9.10
C SER A 125 8.55 2.44 -9.93
N HIS A 126 7.61 3.36 -9.69
CA HIS A 126 6.39 3.50 -10.49
C HIS A 126 6.70 3.93 -11.92
N VAL A 127 7.61 4.91 -12.09
CA VAL A 127 8.05 5.36 -13.41
C VAL A 127 8.69 4.22 -14.19
N ALA A 128 9.63 3.47 -13.58
CA ALA A 128 10.30 2.36 -14.24
C ALA A 128 9.32 1.26 -14.67
N PHE A 129 8.33 0.95 -13.84
CA PHE A 129 7.29 -0.02 -14.14
C PHE A 129 6.36 0.49 -15.25
N TYR A 130 5.92 1.74 -15.18
CA TYR A 130 5.08 2.34 -16.21
C TYR A 130 5.79 2.36 -17.57
N GLU A 131 7.02 2.88 -17.64
CA GLU A 131 7.78 2.96 -18.89
C GLU A 131 7.95 1.57 -19.53
N LYS A 132 8.13 0.53 -18.73
CA LYS A 132 8.23 -0.86 -19.22
C LYS A 132 6.91 -1.38 -19.79
N PHE A 133 5.79 -1.07 -19.14
CA PHE A 133 4.51 -1.74 -19.44
C PHE A 133 3.46 -0.87 -20.12
N LYS A 134 3.69 0.43 -20.33
CA LYS A 134 2.75 1.33 -21.03
C LYS A 134 2.40 0.88 -22.44
N ALA A 135 3.34 0.30 -23.17
CA ALA A 135 3.11 -0.24 -24.51
C ALA A 135 2.17 -1.47 -24.52
N TYR A 136 1.94 -2.07 -23.35
CA TYR A 136 1.04 -3.20 -23.13
C TYR A 136 -0.30 -2.78 -22.51
N GLY A 137 -0.65 -1.50 -22.56
CA GLY A 137 -1.92 -0.97 -22.11
C GLY A 137 -1.98 -0.55 -20.63
N LEU A 138 -0.87 -0.63 -19.87
CA LEU A 138 -0.81 -0.11 -18.50
C LEU A 138 -1.00 1.42 -18.51
N LYS A 139 -1.91 1.92 -17.69
CA LYS A 139 -2.13 3.35 -17.48
C LYS A 139 -1.42 3.83 -16.22
N MET A 140 -0.95 5.09 -16.22
CA MET A 140 -0.31 5.69 -15.03
C MET A 140 -1.31 5.78 -13.87
N GLU A 141 -2.57 6.03 -14.15
CA GLU A 141 -3.67 6.10 -13.18
C GLU A 141 -3.97 4.76 -12.50
N ALA A 142 -3.50 3.64 -13.06
CA ALA A 142 -3.58 2.34 -12.41
C ALA A 142 -2.51 2.13 -11.33
N LEU A 143 -1.43 2.91 -11.33
CA LEU A 143 -0.36 2.79 -10.34
C LEU A 143 -0.75 3.55 -9.08
N GLN A 144 -1.12 2.84 -8.03
CA GLN A 144 -1.67 3.40 -6.80
C GLN A 144 -0.77 3.10 -5.60
N ALA A 145 -1.00 3.79 -4.50
CA ALA A 145 -0.29 3.57 -3.24
C ALA A 145 -1.26 3.46 -2.06
N SER A 146 -0.85 2.71 -1.06
CA SER A 146 -1.57 2.54 0.21
C SER A 146 -0.55 2.50 1.35
N TYR A 147 -0.88 3.06 2.50
CA TYR A 147 -0.23 2.77 3.75
C TYR A 147 -1.01 1.67 4.44
N ALA A 148 -0.33 0.61 4.82
CA ALA A 148 -0.95 -0.58 5.36
C ALA A 148 -0.08 -1.21 6.46
N MET A 149 -0.73 -1.81 7.46
CA MET A 149 -0.09 -2.51 8.57
C MET A 149 -1.00 -3.59 9.15
N ALA A 150 -0.40 -4.67 9.61
CA ALA A 150 -1.14 -5.80 10.20
C ALA A 150 -1.93 -5.40 11.45
N GLU A 151 -1.45 -4.42 12.21
CA GLU A 151 -2.09 -3.92 13.44
C GLU A 151 -3.42 -3.20 13.17
N ASN A 152 -3.66 -2.74 11.93
CA ASN A 152 -4.97 -2.26 11.46
C ASN A 152 -5.63 -3.27 10.51
N VAL A 153 -5.43 -4.53 10.70
CA VAL A 153 -5.77 -5.63 9.78
C VAL A 153 -4.99 -5.52 8.47
N PHE A 154 -5.06 -4.36 7.78
CA PHE A 154 -4.33 -4.08 6.56
C PHE A 154 -4.31 -2.58 6.24
N GLY A 155 -5.22 -2.08 5.40
CA GLY A 155 -5.20 -0.73 4.86
C GLY A 155 -5.49 0.35 5.92
N VAL A 156 -4.70 1.40 5.91
CA VAL A 156 -4.87 2.62 6.70
C VAL A 156 -5.30 3.76 5.80
N THR A 157 -4.58 3.93 4.68
CA THR A 157 -4.88 4.95 3.66
C THR A 157 -4.91 4.32 2.28
N GLN A 158 -5.57 4.96 1.33
CA GLN A 158 -5.57 4.58 -0.08
C GLN A 158 -5.55 5.82 -0.97
N SER A 159 -4.69 5.82 -1.99
CA SER A 159 -4.73 6.84 -3.04
C SER A 159 -6.00 6.69 -3.88
N GLN A 160 -6.48 7.80 -4.43
CA GLN A 160 -7.74 7.83 -5.17
C GLN A 160 -7.59 7.14 -6.53
N LEU A 161 -8.31 6.03 -6.72
CA LEU A 161 -8.30 5.27 -7.96
C LEU A 161 -8.75 6.14 -9.17
N GLY A 162 -8.16 5.83 -10.32
CA GLY A 162 -8.47 6.54 -11.57
C GLY A 162 -7.76 7.90 -11.71
N ASN A 163 -7.01 8.33 -10.70
CA ASN A 163 -6.18 9.52 -10.76
C ASN A 163 -4.68 9.15 -10.83
N VAL A 164 -3.91 10.01 -11.46
CA VAL A 164 -2.45 9.90 -11.40
C VAL A 164 -1.98 10.04 -9.94
N PRO A 165 -1.05 9.22 -9.48
CA PRO A 165 -0.51 9.31 -8.12
C PRO A 165 0.01 10.71 -7.79
N VAL A 166 -0.33 11.19 -6.60
CA VAL A 166 0.16 12.49 -6.11
C VAL A 166 1.61 12.33 -5.66
N VAL A 167 2.48 13.15 -6.25
CA VAL A 167 3.91 13.23 -5.90
C VAL A 167 4.22 14.66 -5.49
N VAL A 168 4.86 14.82 -4.34
CA VAL A 168 5.33 16.13 -3.86
C VAL A 168 6.84 16.21 -3.99
N GLU A 169 7.31 17.36 -4.42
CA GLU A 169 8.73 17.73 -4.42
C GLU A 169 9.03 18.53 -3.16
N LEU A 170 10.06 18.12 -2.43
CA LEU A 170 10.42 18.68 -1.13
C LEU A 170 11.89 19.09 -1.11
N ASP A 171 12.19 20.13 -0.33
CA ASP A 171 13.56 20.47 0.06
C ASP A 171 14.11 19.34 0.94
N ARG A 172 15.11 18.62 0.41
CA ARG A 172 15.70 17.46 1.07
C ARG A 172 16.37 17.82 2.39
N GLU A 173 17.01 18.99 2.48
CA GLU A 173 17.72 19.42 3.67
C GLU A 173 16.75 19.75 4.79
N ALA A 174 15.70 20.53 4.50
CA ALA A 174 14.64 20.84 5.45
C ALA A 174 13.92 19.57 5.94
N PHE A 175 13.66 18.63 5.04
CA PHE A 175 13.04 17.36 5.39
C PHE A 175 13.89 16.54 6.36
N MET A 176 15.19 16.43 6.11
CA MET A 176 16.09 15.57 6.91
C MET A 176 16.54 16.20 8.22
N SER A 177 16.76 17.53 8.26
CA SER A 177 17.35 18.21 9.43
C SER A 177 16.33 18.99 10.25
N GLU A 178 15.33 19.62 9.62
CA GLU A 178 14.32 20.41 10.32
C GLU A 178 13.02 19.62 10.60
N ARG A 179 12.88 18.42 10.01
CA ARG A 179 11.66 17.60 10.07
C ARG A 179 10.41 18.35 9.57
N VAL A 180 10.56 19.11 8.48
CA VAL A 180 9.47 19.86 7.87
C VAL A 180 9.46 19.63 6.36
N ALA A 181 8.28 19.30 5.80
CA ALA A 181 8.07 19.10 4.36
C ALA A 181 7.93 20.44 3.63
N LYS A 182 9.03 21.19 3.49
CA LYS A 182 9.08 22.48 2.79
C LYS A 182 9.11 22.28 1.27
N ASN A 183 8.58 23.25 0.54
CA ASN A 183 8.73 23.31 -0.91
C ASN A 183 10.20 23.49 -1.29
N PRO A 184 10.65 22.96 -2.45
CA PRO A 184 12.02 23.15 -2.92
C PRO A 184 12.39 24.62 -3.04
N MET A 185 13.64 24.94 -2.74
CA MET A 185 14.24 26.24 -2.98
C MET A 185 15.30 26.11 -4.07
N ASP A 186 15.48 27.17 -4.86
CA ASP A 186 16.47 27.20 -5.93
C ASP A 186 17.88 26.85 -5.42
N GLY A 187 18.54 25.93 -6.13
CA GLY A 187 19.90 25.50 -5.81
C GLY A 187 20.00 24.47 -4.68
N ARG A 188 18.88 24.06 -4.04
CA ARG A 188 18.88 23.01 -3.01
C ARG A 188 18.54 21.63 -3.59
N PRO A 189 19.05 20.56 -2.97
CA PRO A 189 18.68 19.19 -3.34
C PRO A 189 17.19 18.92 -3.13
N VAL A 190 16.55 18.38 -4.17
CA VAL A 190 15.12 18.04 -4.16
C VAL A 190 14.97 16.55 -3.90
N MET A 191 13.95 16.18 -3.15
CA MET A 191 13.46 14.79 -3.03
C MET A 191 12.00 14.71 -3.47
N LYS A 192 11.62 13.56 -4.01
CA LYS A 192 10.24 13.25 -4.39
C LYS A 192 9.64 12.28 -3.38
N MET A 193 8.46 12.60 -2.89
CA MET A 193 7.68 11.69 -2.07
C MET A 193 6.32 11.45 -2.70
N MET A 194 5.94 10.18 -2.73
CA MET A 194 4.63 9.78 -3.22
C MET A 194 3.65 9.72 -2.05
N SER A 195 2.47 10.31 -2.24
CA SER A 195 1.41 10.26 -1.24
C SER A 195 0.88 8.83 -1.10
N SER A 196 0.68 8.36 0.12
CA SER A 196 0.00 7.10 0.43
C SER A 196 -1.53 7.22 0.38
N GLY A 197 -2.06 8.39 0.01
CA GLY A 197 -3.49 8.65 -0.14
C GLY A 197 -4.15 9.21 1.11
N ARG A 198 -5.48 9.02 1.19
CA ARG A 198 -6.32 9.50 2.30
C ARG A 198 -6.65 8.36 3.25
N PRO A 199 -6.84 8.64 4.54
CA PRO A 199 -7.36 7.65 5.48
C PRO A 199 -8.67 7.02 4.97
N LEU A 200 -8.85 5.73 5.25
CA LEU A 200 -10.12 5.06 5.02
C LEU A 200 -11.22 5.69 5.89
N GLU A 201 -12.49 5.51 5.53
CA GLU A 201 -13.62 6.17 6.20
C GLU A 201 -13.72 5.89 7.71
N ASN A 202 -13.24 4.72 8.14
CA ASN A 202 -13.25 4.27 9.54
C ASN A 202 -11.91 4.46 10.25
N VAL A 203 -10.93 5.13 9.63
CA VAL A 203 -9.60 5.36 10.18
C VAL A 203 -9.38 6.84 10.46
N LYS A 204 -8.97 7.15 11.70
CA LYS A 204 -8.47 8.46 12.07
C LYS A 204 -6.94 8.41 12.16
N VAL A 205 -6.30 9.43 11.62
CA VAL A 205 -4.84 9.57 11.62
C VAL A 205 -4.47 10.89 12.27
N LYS A 206 -3.44 10.86 13.09
CA LYS A 206 -2.75 12.04 13.64
C LYS A 206 -1.26 11.89 13.41
N VAL A 207 -0.56 13.01 13.40
CA VAL A 207 0.89 13.05 13.44
C VAL A 207 1.30 13.73 14.73
N LEU A 208 2.14 13.07 15.54
CA LEU A 208 2.47 13.48 16.89
C LEU A 208 3.95 13.82 17.01
N ASP A 209 4.26 14.81 17.85
CA ASP A 209 5.62 15.09 18.28
C ASP A 209 6.10 14.09 19.37
N GLU A 210 7.32 14.26 19.85
CA GLU A 210 7.93 13.42 20.90
C GLU A 210 7.18 13.50 22.25
N ASN A 211 6.44 14.60 22.48
CA ASN A 211 5.63 14.79 23.70
C ASN A 211 4.23 14.17 23.56
N GLY A 212 3.84 13.75 22.35
CA GLY A 212 2.52 13.22 22.02
C GLY A 212 1.50 14.30 21.67
N SER A 213 1.94 15.52 21.38
CA SER A 213 1.09 16.60 20.88
C SER A 213 0.95 16.51 19.38
N GLU A 214 -0.25 16.78 18.86
CA GLU A 214 -0.51 16.81 17.42
C GLU A 214 0.24 17.97 16.76
N VAL A 215 0.96 17.68 15.69
CA VAL A 215 1.75 18.68 14.95
C VAL A 215 0.93 19.30 13.82
N ALA A 216 1.36 20.47 13.36
CA ALA A 216 0.75 21.13 12.20
C ALA A 216 1.03 20.36 10.91
N ASP A 217 0.21 20.64 9.87
CA ASP A 217 0.44 20.12 8.52
C ASP A 217 1.87 20.35 8.05
N ARG A 218 2.42 19.40 7.32
CA ARG A 218 3.77 19.38 6.78
C ARG A 218 4.89 19.31 7.82
N VAL A 219 4.59 19.17 9.11
CA VAL A 219 5.57 18.83 10.14
C VAL A 219 5.64 17.31 10.27
N ILE A 220 6.87 16.77 10.30
CA ILE A 220 7.10 15.33 10.37
C ILE A 220 7.06 14.89 11.82
N GLY A 221 6.22 13.92 12.12
CA GLY A 221 6.11 13.29 13.44
C GLY A 221 5.73 11.82 13.31
N GLU A 222 5.51 11.18 14.47
CA GLU A 222 5.04 9.81 14.53
C GLU A 222 3.56 9.71 14.12
N ILE A 223 3.24 8.78 13.23
CA ILE A 223 1.86 8.51 12.82
C ILE A 223 1.16 7.75 13.94
N ALA A 224 0.01 8.25 14.36
CA ALA A 224 -0.87 7.59 15.32
C ALA A 224 -2.24 7.31 14.69
N LEU A 225 -2.82 6.15 15.00
CA LEU A 225 -4.03 5.63 14.40
C LEU A 225 -5.12 5.35 15.44
N GLN A 226 -6.36 5.53 15.01
CA GLN A 226 -7.55 5.05 15.72
C GLN A 226 -8.56 4.53 14.70
N SER A 227 -8.99 3.29 14.83
CA SER A 227 -9.99 2.69 13.96
C SER A 227 -10.71 1.53 14.66
N ASP A 228 -11.78 1.04 14.06
CA ASP A 228 -12.48 -0.18 14.48
C ASP A 228 -11.89 -1.47 13.85
N CYS A 229 -10.77 -1.32 13.13
CA CYS A 229 -9.97 -2.40 12.57
C CYS A 229 -8.72 -2.73 13.41
N MET A 230 -8.50 -2.03 14.54
CA MET A 230 -7.28 -2.22 15.33
C MET A 230 -7.16 -3.61 15.91
N LEU A 231 -5.92 -4.04 16.07
CA LEU A 231 -5.57 -5.30 16.75
C LEU A 231 -6.20 -5.37 18.14
N THR A 232 -6.52 -6.59 18.60
CA THR A 232 -6.90 -6.85 20.01
C THR A 232 -5.68 -6.88 20.92
N GLY A 233 -4.50 -7.11 20.37
CA GLY A 233 -3.22 -7.11 21.06
C GLY A 233 -2.17 -7.92 20.31
N TYR A 234 -0.94 -7.84 20.78
CA TYR A 234 0.14 -8.71 20.35
C TYR A 234 0.07 -10.04 21.11
N TYR A 235 0.06 -11.14 20.39
CA TYR A 235 -0.10 -12.49 20.93
C TYR A 235 0.97 -12.80 22.00
N HIS A 236 0.53 -13.09 23.22
CA HIS A 236 1.38 -13.30 24.41
C HIS A 236 2.39 -12.19 24.70
N ARG A 237 2.07 -10.93 24.32
CA ARG A 237 2.94 -9.77 24.52
C ARG A 237 2.13 -8.56 24.99
N ASP A 238 1.46 -8.70 26.13
CA ASP A 238 0.69 -7.62 26.75
C ASP A 238 1.55 -6.38 27.04
N ASP A 239 2.84 -6.60 27.35
CA ASP A 239 3.84 -5.54 27.54
C ASP A 239 4.01 -4.65 26.30
N LEU A 240 4.02 -5.26 25.11
CA LEU A 240 4.09 -4.54 23.83
C LEU A 240 2.76 -3.91 23.47
N THR A 241 1.66 -4.60 23.76
CA THR A 241 0.32 -4.08 23.50
C THR A 241 0.09 -2.77 24.28
N GLN A 242 0.40 -2.76 25.58
CA GLN A 242 0.24 -1.56 26.41
C GLN A 242 1.12 -0.40 25.93
N LYS A 243 2.37 -0.68 25.53
CA LYS A 243 3.29 0.34 25.01
C LYS A 243 2.88 0.93 23.67
N ALA A 244 2.15 0.17 22.87
CA ALA A 244 1.73 0.60 21.54
C ALA A 244 0.54 1.57 21.54
N PHE A 245 -0.14 1.73 22.69
CA PHE A 245 -1.29 2.61 22.81
C PHE A 245 -1.02 3.75 23.80
N ARG A 246 -1.40 4.97 23.42
CA ARG A 246 -1.40 6.15 24.26
C ARG A 246 -2.74 6.88 24.07
N ASP A 247 -3.49 7.09 25.16
CA ASP A 247 -4.76 7.82 25.15
C ASP A 247 -5.76 7.34 24.08
N GLY A 248 -5.79 6.02 23.86
CA GLY A 248 -6.66 5.38 22.85
C GLY A 248 -6.17 5.47 21.40
N TRP A 249 -4.96 5.99 21.17
CA TRP A 249 -4.29 6.03 19.88
C TRP A 249 -3.20 4.96 19.81
N TYR A 250 -3.19 4.21 18.72
CA TYR A 250 -2.11 3.29 18.41
C TYR A 250 -0.92 4.07 17.82
N LEU A 251 0.25 3.93 18.40
CA LEU A 251 1.50 4.53 17.97
C LEU A 251 2.20 3.57 17.00
N THR A 252 2.37 3.99 15.76
CA THR A 252 2.82 3.08 14.69
C THR A 252 4.32 2.84 14.69
N GLY A 253 5.11 3.78 15.23
CA GLY A 253 6.55 3.83 15.06
C GLY A 253 6.99 4.33 13.68
N ASP A 254 6.06 4.57 12.75
CA ASP A 254 6.34 5.15 11.44
C ASP A 254 6.24 6.66 11.49
N PHE A 255 7.09 7.34 10.70
CA PHE A 255 7.11 8.80 10.62
C PHE A 255 6.53 9.28 9.28
N GLY A 256 5.75 10.36 9.37
CA GLY A 256 5.13 10.97 8.20
C GLY A 256 4.64 12.38 8.46
N PHE A 257 3.93 12.94 7.50
CA PHE A 257 3.27 14.23 7.62
C PHE A 257 1.94 14.24 6.86
N VAL A 258 1.05 15.13 7.22
CA VAL A 258 -0.20 15.42 6.50
C VAL A 258 0.00 16.66 5.64
N GLN A 259 -0.67 16.68 4.47
CA GLN A 259 -0.65 17.80 3.53
C GLN A 259 -2.06 18.13 3.06
#